data_0ad5be66976cf598eb89858e71c4b164
#
_entry.id   0ad5be66976cf598eb89858e71c4b164
#
_cell.length_a   1.000
_cell.length_b   1.000
_cell.length_c   1.000
_cell.angle_alpha   90.00
_cell.angle_beta   90.00
_cell.angle_gamma   90.00
#
_symmetry.space_group_name_H-M   'P 1'
#
loop_
_entity.id
_entity.type
_entity.pdbx_description
1 polymer ?
#
loop_
_entity_poly.entity_id
_entity_poly.type
_entity_poly.pdbx_seq_one_letter_code
_entity_poly.pdbx_strand_id
1 'polypeptide(L)'
;MPKVMKKIKHITINADKCNGCRACEVICSLFHAAPRYSSNNPARSRIRIVREPLRDIYLPVYAGEYTAAECTGRDTYIIDGKKYDECDFCRASCPSRDLFKEPDSGLPLKCDMCEDEPGLEKPKCVEWCVAEALIYEEREEEVEEGEPNPPDIEVGVASMIDKYGLQQVLDTVARMTKS
;
A
#
# COMPACT_ATOMS: atom_id res chain seq x y z
N MET A 1 16.29 -24.33 4.24
CA MET A 1 16.41 -22.91 3.85
C MET A 1 16.78 -22.14 5.09
N PRO A 2 17.71 -21.18 5.05
CA PRO A 2 18.07 -20.42 6.24
C PRO A 2 16.86 -19.57 6.66
N LYS A 3 16.51 -19.65 7.92
CA LYS A 3 15.50 -18.81 8.53
C LYS A 3 16.17 -17.52 9.00
N VAL A 4 15.68 -16.39 8.56
CA VAL A 4 16.17 -15.06 8.96
C VAL A 4 15.06 -14.33 9.70
N MET A 5 15.41 -13.72 10.83
CA MET A 5 14.49 -12.83 11.55
C MET A 5 14.36 -11.54 10.76
N LYS A 6 13.16 -11.26 10.27
CA LYS A 6 12.85 -10.03 9.53
C LYS A 6 11.90 -9.15 10.35
N LYS A 7 12.23 -7.87 10.45
CA LYS A 7 11.31 -6.86 10.95
C LYS A 7 10.23 -6.57 9.91
N ILE A 8 9.00 -6.85 10.26
CA ILE A 8 7.84 -6.56 9.41
C ILE A 8 7.12 -5.36 9.99
N LYS A 9 6.98 -4.32 9.17
CA LYS A 9 6.18 -3.15 9.48
C LYS A 9 4.71 -3.47 9.29
N HIS A 10 3.90 -3.08 10.25
CA HIS A 10 2.48 -3.35 10.30
C HIS A 10 1.72 -2.10 10.71
N ILE A 11 0.53 -1.92 10.16
CA ILE A 11 -0.38 -0.83 10.55
C ILE A 11 -1.70 -1.44 11.00
N THR A 12 -2.05 -1.16 12.25
CA THR A 12 -3.39 -1.44 12.77
C THR A 12 -4.27 -0.24 12.52
N ILE A 13 -5.39 -0.45 11.82
CA ILE A 13 -6.33 0.61 11.44
C ILE A 13 -7.53 0.56 12.36
N ASN A 14 -7.66 1.56 13.24
CA ASN A 14 -8.84 1.71 14.08
C ASN A 14 -9.86 2.60 13.35
N ALA A 15 -10.79 1.97 12.64
CA ALA A 15 -11.81 2.69 11.87
C ALA A 15 -12.76 3.49 12.76
N ASP A 16 -12.97 3.09 14.02
CA ASP A 16 -13.84 3.79 14.96
C ASP A 16 -13.30 5.18 15.36
N LYS A 17 -11.98 5.36 15.25
CA LYS A 17 -11.32 6.65 15.48
C LYS A 17 -11.23 7.52 14.23
N CYS A 18 -11.39 6.93 13.04
CA CYS A 18 -11.22 7.66 11.80
C CYS A 18 -12.37 8.64 11.58
N ASN A 19 -12.05 9.93 11.46
CA ASN A 19 -13.03 11.00 11.18
C ASN A 19 -13.08 11.42 9.71
N GLY A 20 -12.38 10.70 8.82
CA GLY A 20 -12.40 10.96 7.38
C GLY A 20 -11.70 12.26 6.95
N CYS A 21 -10.78 12.82 7.75
CA CYS A 21 -10.11 14.09 7.46
C CYS A 21 -9.19 14.06 6.22
N ARG A 22 -8.80 12.87 5.74
CA ARG A 22 -7.93 12.64 4.57
C ARG A 22 -6.50 13.20 4.67
N ALA A 23 -6.04 13.59 5.84
CA ALA A 23 -4.66 14.03 6.03
C ALA A 23 -3.64 12.97 5.57
N CYS A 24 -3.94 11.70 5.81
CA CYS A 24 -3.13 10.56 5.35
C CYS A 24 -3.03 10.47 3.82
N GLU A 25 -4.12 10.74 3.08
CA GLU A 25 -4.09 10.76 1.60
C GLU A 25 -3.22 11.92 1.08
N VAL A 26 -3.40 13.10 1.66
CA VAL A 26 -2.66 14.31 1.27
C VAL A 26 -1.17 14.13 1.49
N ILE A 27 -0.75 13.72 2.69
CA ILE A 27 0.68 13.58 2.98
C ILE A 27 1.32 12.44 2.19
N CYS A 28 0.60 11.35 1.94
CA CYS A 28 1.08 10.27 1.11
C CYS A 28 1.32 10.74 -0.33
N SER A 29 0.39 11.49 -0.92
CA SER A 29 0.55 12.02 -2.27
C SER A 29 1.68 13.04 -2.39
N LEU A 30 1.88 13.87 -1.37
CA LEU A 30 2.98 14.83 -1.31
C LEU A 30 4.35 14.12 -1.19
N PHE A 31 4.43 13.11 -0.34
CA PHE A 31 5.67 12.36 -0.13
C PHE A 31 6.10 11.60 -1.37
N HIS A 32 5.15 11.04 -2.12
CA HIS A 32 5.40 10.31 -3.37
C HIS A 32 5.36 11.19 -4.63
N ALA A 33 5.35 12.52 -4.48
CA ALA A 33 5.55 13.43 -5.60
C ALA A 33 7.03 13.42 -6.04
N ALA A 34 7.27 13.67 -7.31
CA ALA A 34 8.61 13.85 -7.85
C ALA A 34 8.80 15.27 -8.38
N PRO A 35 9.66 16.10 -7.76
CA PRO A 35 10.36 15.90 -6.48
C PRO A 35 9.41 15.78 -5.27
N ARG A 36 9.86 15.16 -4.18
CA ARG A 36 9.04 15.02 -2.96
C ARG A 36 8.49 16.38 -2.52
N TYR A 37 7.21 16.40 -2.10
CA TYR A 37 6.47 17.58 -1.65
C TYR A 37 6.25 18.68 -2.69
N SER A 38 6.57 18.43 -3.95
CA SER A 38 6.43 19.44 -5.03
C SER A 38 4.99 19.62 -5.51
N SER A 39 4.15 18.59 -5.38
CA SER A 39 2.78 18.61 -5.86
C SER A 39 1.89 17.69 -5.02
N ASN A 40 0.61 18.06 -4.91
CA ASN A 40 -0.40 17.22 -4.30
C ASN A 40 -1.31 16.65 -5.39
N ASN A 41 -1.10 15.38 -5.74
CA ASN A 41 -1.99 14.63 -6.62
C ASN A 41 -2.60 13.44 -5.87
N PRO A 42 -3.85 13.54 -5.40
CA PRO A 42 -4.50 12.44 -4.65
C PRO A 42 -4.52 11.10 -5.40
N ALA A 43 -4.45 11.12 -6.73
CA ALA A 43 -4.40 9.90 -7.53
C ALA A 43 -3.10 9.10 -7.30
N ARG A 44 -2.04 9.73 -6.81
CA ARG A 44 -0.75 9.09 -6.46
C ARG A 44 -0.68 8.62 -5.01
N SER A 45 -1.70 8.93 -4.21
CA SER A 45 -1.76 8.44 -2.84
C SER A 45 -1.91 6.92 -2.81
N ARG A 46 -1.18 6.27 -1.94
CA ARG A 46 -1.18 4.82 -1.70
C ARG A 46 -2.08 4.44 -0.51
N ILE A 47 -2.85 5.40 -0.02
CA ILE A 47 -3.91 5.22 0.98
C ILE A 47 -5.12 6.04 0.56
N ARG A 48 -6.32 5.51 0.77
CA ARG A 48 -7.59 6.19 0.50
C ARG A 48 -8.57 5.97 1.63
N ILE A 49 -9.40 6.99 1.87
CA ILE A 49 -10.52 6.89 2.81
C ILE A 49 -11.77 6.52 2.03
N VAL A 50 -12.22 5.29 2.21
CA VAL A 50 -13.53 4.85 1.71
C VAL A 50 -14.60 5.33 2.68
N ARG A 51 -15.65 5.97 2.15
CA ARG A 51 -16.77 6.51 2.94
C ARG A 51 -18.03 5.71 2.71
N GLU A 52 -18.70 5.39 3.80
CA GLU A 52 -20.08 4.96 3.79
C GLU A 52 -20.95 6.02 4.50
N PRO A 53 -21.47 7.01 3.73
CA PRO A 53 -22.08 8.20 4.32
C PRO A 53 -23.32 7.91 5.18
N LEU A 54 -24.06 6.84 4.87
CA LEU A 54 -25.27 6.46 5.59
C LEU A 54 -25.01 5.91 6.99
N ARG A 55 -23.77 5.40 7.22
CA ARG A 55 -23.36 4.82 8.49
C ARG A 55 -22.29 5.63 9.20
N ASP A 56 -21.88 6.75 8.61
CA ASP A 56 -20.78 7.58 9.11
C ASP A 56 -19.47 6.81 9.32
N ILE A 57 -19.22 5.82 8.46
CA ILE A 57 -18.01 5.00 8.49
C ILE A 57 -16.97 5.57 7.54
N TYR A 58 -15.74 5.71 8.03
CA TYR A 58 -14.58 6.13 7.27
C TYR A 58 -13.51 5.07 7.40
N LEU A 59 -13.21 4.37 6.30
CA LEU A 59 -12.27 3.26 6.31
C LEU A 59 -11.01 3.62 5.53
N PRO A 60 -9.86 3.77 6.19
CA PRO A 60 -8.57 3.87 5.52
C PRO A 60 -8.23 2.55 4.83
N VAL A 61 -7.96 2.60 3.53
CA VAL A 61 -7.58 1.43 2.73
C VAL A 61 -6.24 1.72 2.07
N TYR A 62 -5.31 0.78 2.17
CA TYR A 62 -3.98 0.87 1.59
C TYR A 62 -3.91 0.15 0.25
N ALA A 63 -3.00 0.63 -0.60
CA ALA A 63 -2.61 -0.07 -1.80
C ALA A 63 -1.88 -1.37 -1.40
N GLY A 64 -2.48 -2.50 -1.72
CA GLY A 64 -1.91 -3.83 -1.46
C GLY A 64 -0.82 -4.22 -2.45
N GLU A 65 -0.36 -5.44 -2.36
CA GLU A 65 0.64 -6.00 -3.26
C GLU A 65 0.03 -6.46 -4.59
N TYR A 66 0.87 -6.64 -5.61
CA TYR A 66 0.40 -6.88 -6.98
C TYR A 66 -0.24 -8.26 -7.19
N THR A 67 0.15 -9.26 -6.41
CA THR A 67 -0.37 -10.63 -6.53
C THR A 67 -0.86 -11.14 -5.19
N ALA A 68 -1.78 -12.10 -5.24
CA ALA A 68 -2.27 -12.77 -4.02
C ALA A 68 -1.14 -13.54 -3.28
N ALA A 69 -0.11 -13.98 -4.00
CA ALA A 69 1.05 -14.67 -3.42
C ALA A 69 1.98 -13.69 -2.68
N GLU A 70 1.96 -12.42 -3.04
CA GLU A 70 2.77 -11.36 -2.41
C GLU A 70 2.00 -10.63 -1.30
N CYS A 71 0.69 -10.87 -1.18
CA CYS A 71 -0.11 -10.28 -0.13
C CYS A 71 0.25 -10.93 1.20
N THR A 72 0.86 -10.17 2.08
CA THR A 72 1.30 -10.66 3.41
C THR A 72 0.24 -10.52 4.48
N GLY A 73 -0.95 -9.97 4.16
CA GLY A 73 -1.98 -9.67 5.16
C GLY A 73 -1.47 -8.74 6.26
N ARG A 74 -0.75 -7.69 5.87
CA ARG A 74 0.00 -6.83 6.82
C ARG A 74 -0.87 -5.98 7.71
N ASP A 75 -2.07 -5.63 7.26
CA ASP A 75 -2.90 -4.66 7.95
C ASP A 75 -4.00 -5.33 8.77
N THR A 76 -4.29 -4.74 9.92
CA THR A 76 -5.39 -5.16 10.79
C THR A 76 -6.38 -4.00 10.92
N TYR A 77 -7.65 -4.30 10.78
CA TYR A 77 -8.74 -3.33 10.90
C TYR A 77 -9.49 -3.53 12.21
N ILE A 78 -9.87 -2.42 12.86
CA ILE A 78 -10.77 -2.42 14.00
C ILE A 78 -12.05 -1.71 13.57
N ILE A 79 -13.16 -2.44 13.59
CA ILE A 79 -14.48 -1.93 13.21
C ILE A 79 -15.48 -2.41 14.27
N ASP A 80 -16.21 -1.49 14.87
CA ASP A 80 -17.15 -1.78 15.98
C ASP A 80 -16.46 -2.57 17.12
N GLY A 81 -15.22 -2.22 17.45
CA GLY A 81 -14.42 -2.86 18.50
C GLY A 81 -13.94 -4.28 18.20
N LYS A 82 -14.20 -4.83 16.99
CA LYS A 82 -13.71 -6.15 16.57
C LYS A 82 -12.51 -6.01 15.66
N LYS A 83 -11.53 -6.91 15.80
CA LYS A 83 -10.37 -7.00 14.93
C LYS A 83 -10.69 -7.87 13.71
N TYR A 84 -10.26 -7.39 12.56
CA TYR A 84 -10.34 -8.07 11.26
C TYR A 84 -8.98 -8.03 10.60
N ASP A 85 -8.61 -9.12 9.95
CA ASP A 85 -7.42 -9.16 9.11
C ASP A 85 -7.73 -8.56 7.73
N GLU A 86 -6.71 -8.03 7.06
CA GLU A 86 -6.84 -7.49 5.70
C GLU A 86 -7.50 -8.50 4.74
N CYS A 87 -7.21 -9.78 4.91
CA CYS A 87 -7.79 -10.87 4.12
C CYS A 87 -9.31 -11.01 4.27
N ASP A 88 -9.91 -10.55 5.35
CA ASP A 88 -11.38 -10.56 5.53
C ASP A 88 -12.08 -9.67 4.50
N PHE A 89 -11.39 -8.67 3.99
CA PHE A 89 -11.85 -7.74 2.95
C PHE A 89 -11.34 -8.12 1.56
N CYS A 90 -10.36 -9.01 1.45
CA CYS A 90 -9.74 -9.43 0.21
C CYS A 90 -10.58 -10.47 -0.52
N ARG A 91 -11.69 -10.07 -1.09
CA ARG A 91 -12.48 -10.94 -1.97
C ARG A 91 -12.26 -10.54 -3.42
N ALA A 92 -11.24 -11.14 -4.05
CA ALA A 92 -11.00 -11.08 -5.50
C ALA A 92 -10.72 -9.69 -6.10
N SER A 93 -11.00 -8.60 -5.42
CA SER A 93 -10.64 -7.24 -5.83
C SER A 93 -9.62 -6.69 -4.84
N CYS A 94 -8.34 -7.00 -5.07
CA CYS A 94 -7.28 -6.36 -4.32
C CYS A 94 -7.42 -4.84 -4.49
N PRO A 95 -7.54 -4.04 -3.40
CA PRO A 95 -7.72 -2.59 -3.49
C PRO A 95 -6.68 -1.90 -4.37
N SER A 96 -5.47 -2.44 -4.43
CA SER A 96 -4.41 -1.91 -5.29
C SER A 96 -4.69 -2.03 -6.78
N ARG A 97 -5.50 -3.00 -7.20
CA ARG A 97 -5.82 -3.20 -8.63
C ARG A 97 -6.94 -2.29 -9.10
N ASP A 98 -7.93 -2.03 -8.25
CA ASP A 98 -9.15 -1.32 -8.63
C ASP A 98 -9.14 0.15 -8.18
N LEU A 99 -8.65 0.42 -6.97
CA LEU A 99 -8.67 1.76 -6.38
C LEU A 99 -7.37 2.54 -6.58
N PHE A 100 -6.25 1.84 -6.67
CA PHE A 100 -4.91 2.46 -6.68
C PHE A 100 -4.23 2.23 -8.02
N LYS A 101 -4.31 3.22 -8.89
CA LYS A 101 -3.63 3.23 -10.20
C LYS A 101 -2.79 4.48 -10.35
N GLU A 102 -1.57 4.29 -10.80
CA GLU A 102 -0.70 5.39 -11.16
C GLU A 102 -1.32 6.16 -12.32
N PRO A 103 -1.52 7.48 -12.20
CA PRO A 103 -2.35 8.25 -13.14
C PRO A 103 -1.81 8.30 -14.56
N ASP A 104 -0.48 8.23 -14.74
CA ASP A 104 0.14 8.37 -16.05
C ASP A 104 0.18 7.03 -16.82
N SER A 105 0.39 5.91 -16.12
CA SER A 105 0.52 4.59 -16.73
C SER A 105 -0.70 3.71 -16.56
N GLY A 106 -1.55 3.98 -15.56
CA GLY A 106 -2.66 3.11 -15.17
C GLY A 106 -2.22 1.81 -14.49
N LEU A 107 -0.92 1.65 -14.18
CA LEU A 107 -0.41 0.49 -13.45
C LEU A 107 -0.81 0.56 -11.97
N PRO A 108 -0.97 -0.59 -11.31
CA PRO A 108 -1.26 -0.63 -9.89
C PRO A 108 -0.18 0.07 -9.06
N LEU A 109 -0.60 0.88 -8.09
CA LEU A 109 0.28 1.42 -7.06
C LEU A 109 0.45 0.39 -5.93
N LYS A 110 1.60 0.43 -5.27
CA LYS A 110 1.93 -0.38 -4.11
C LYS A 110 2.28 0.52 -2.93
N CYS A 111 1.82 0.18 -1.74
CA CYS A 111 2.28 0.82 -0.50
C CYS A 111 3.58 0.16 -0.04
N ASP A 112 4.65 0.95 -0.01
CA ASP A 112 5.98 0.57 0.46
C ASP A 112 6.22 0.94 1.93
N MET A 113 5.21 1.39 2.64
CA MET A 113 5.30 1.91 4.02
C MET A 113 6.38 3.00 4.19
N CYS A 114 6.64 3.77 3.13
CA CYS A 114 7.68 4.81 3.05
C CYS A 114 9.09 4.25 3.30
N GLU A 115 9.37 3.05 2.81
CA GLU A 115 10.68 2.39 2.89
C GLU A 115 11.62 2.80 1.74
N ASP A 116 11.11 3.38 0.67
CA ASP A 116 11.91 3.88 -0.45
C ASP A 116 12.89 4.97 -0.01
N GLU A 117 14.07 5.00 -0.64
CA GLU A 117 15.17 5.89 -0.24
C GLU A 117 14.83 7.39 -0.42
N PRO A 118 15.15 8.21 0.60
CA PRO A 118 15.54 7.84 1.96
C PRO A 118 14.35 7.28 2.75
N GLY A 119 14.50 6.04 3.24
CA GLY A 119 13.48 5.37 4.02
C GLY A 119 13.16 6.09 5.33
N LEU A 120 11.92 6.00 5.76
CA LEU A 120 11.48 6.58 7.02
C LEU A 120 11.33 5.50 8.08
N GLU A 121 11.62 5.84 9.32
CA GLU A 121 11.37 4.96 10.45
C GLU A 121 9.87 4.67 10.61
N LYS A 122 9.03 5.68 10.36
CA LYS A 122 7.59 5.60 10.50
C LYS A 122 6.88 6.13 9.26
N PRO A 123 5.84 5.45 8.75
CA PRO A 123 5.08 5.93 7.60
C PRO A 123 4.47 7.32 7.83
N LYS A 124 4.55 8.20 6.84
CA LYS A 124 4.04 9.58 6.95
C LYS A 124 2.55 9.66 7.21
N CYS A 125 1.77 8.74 6.68
CA CYS A 125 0.32 8.70 6.93
C CYS A 125 -0.01 8.46 8.41
N VAL A 126 0.81 7.65 9.10
CA VAL A 126 0.67 7.40 10.54
C VAL A 126 1.08 8.63 11.34
N GLU A 127 2.22 9.23 11.01
CA GLU A 127 2.71 10.44 11.66
C GLU A 127 1.71 11.60 11.59
N TRP A 128 0.99 11.71 10.47
CA TRP A 128 0.03 12.77 10.21
C TRP A 128 -1.41 12.42 10.59
N CYS A 129 -1.65 11.25 11.16
CA CYS A 129 -2.99 10.84 11.58
C CYS A 129 -3.41 11.55 12.88
N VAL A 130 -4.09 12.69 12.76
CA VAL A 130 -4.55 13.50 13.90
C VAL A 130 -5.52 12.75 14.81
N ALA A 131 -6.29 11.82 14.23
CA ALA A 131 -7.27 11.02 14.95
C ALA A 131 -6.64 9.77 15.63
N GLU A 132 -5.35 9.54 15.43
CA GLU A 132 -4.64 8.33 15.92
C GLU A 132 -5.36 7.03 15.50
N ALA A 133 -5.98 7.06 14.34
CA ALA A 133 -6.66 5.89 13.76
C ALA A 133 -5.69 4.90 13.12
N LEU A 134 -4.48 5.35 12.75
CA LEU A 134 -3.42 4.55 12.16
C LEU A 134 -2.35 4.30 13.21
N ILE A 135 -2.21 3.05 13.64
CA ILE A 135 -1.29 2.62 14.69
C ILE A 135 -0.17 1.82 14.05
N TYR A 136 1.05 2.33 14.13
CA TYR A 136 2.23 1.66 13.58
C TYR A 136 2.83 0.71 14.60
N GLU A 137 3.09 -0.51 14.17
CA GLU A 137 3.70 -1.56 14.96
C GLU A 137 4.79 -2.24 14.15
N GLU A 138 5.85 -2.67 14.81
CA GLU A 138 6.89 -3.52 14.24
C GLU A 138 6.82 -4.88 14.91
N ARG A 139 6.83 -5.95 14.11
CA ARG A 139 6.91 -7.32 14.61
C ARG A 139 8.11 -8.01 13.99
N GLU A 140 8.75 -8.88 14.74
CA GLU A 140 9.82 -9.74 14.23
C GLU A 140 9.20 -11.08 13.87
N GLU A 141 9.36 -11.48 12.60
CA GLU A 141 8.91 -12.78 12.13
C GLU A 141 10.08 -13.56 11.53
N GLU A 142 10.08 -14.87 11.78
CA GLU A 142 10.96 -15.78 11.05
C GLU A 142 10.44 -15.94 9.63
N VAL A 143 11.18 -15.38 8.67
CA VAL A 143 10.88 -15.55 7.24
C VAL A 143 11.87 -16.49 6.63
N GLU A 144 11.40 -17.50 5.91
CA GLU A 144 12.29 -18.30 5.06
C GLU A 144 12.70 -17.44 3.87
N GLU A 145 13.98 -17.09 3.79
CA GLU A 145 14.53 -16.45 2.59
C GLU A 145 14.54 -17.47 1.45
N GLY A 146 13.45 -17.49 0.69
CA GLY A 146 13.46 -17.99 -0.65
C GLY A 146 13.90 -16.87 -1.57
N GLU A 147 14.95 -17.07 -2.36
CA GLU A 147 15.15 -16.23 -3.53
C GLU A 147 13.84 -16.26 -4.34
N PRO A 148 13.35 -15.10 -4.82
CA PRO A 148 12.15 -15.08 -5.64
C PRO A 148 12.37 -16.05 -6.80
N ASN A 149 11.50 -17.04 -6.92
CA ASN A 149 11.62 -18.05 -7.94
C ASN A 149 11.58 -17.36 -9.33
N PRO A 150 12.62 -17.45 -10.16
CA PRO A 150 12.63 -16.80 -11.47
C PRO A 150 11.33 -16.97 -12.28
N PRO A 151 10.68 -18.15 -12.27
CA PRO A 151 9.39 -18.34 -12.90
C PRO A 151 8.28 -17.42 -12.38
N ASP A 152 8.25 -17.09 -11.10
CA ASP A 152 7.21 -16.23 -10.51
C ASP A 152 7.36 -14.78 -10.96
N ILE A 153 8.59 -14.32 -11.13
CA ILE A 153 8.89 -12.99 -11.68
C ILE A 153 8.49 -12.93 -13.15
N GLU A 154 8.83 -13.96 -13.93
CA GLU A 154 8.46 -14.03 -15.35
C GLU A 154 6.95 -14.03 -15.54
N VAL A 155 6.21 -14.79 -14.75
CA VAL A 155 4.74 -14.83 -14.78
C VAL A 155 4.14 -13.48 -14.40
N GLY A 156 4.67 -12.81 -13.38
CA GLY A 156 4.22 -11.47 -12.98
C GLY A 156 4.44 -10.42 -14.06
N VAL A 157 5.63 -10.40 -14.66
CA VAL A 157 5.97 -9.47 -15.75
C VAL A 157 5.16 -9.78 -17.01
N ALA A 158 5.01 -11.06 -17.39
CA ALA A 158 4.20 -11.46 -18.55
C ALA A 158 2.74 -11.03 -18.38
N SER A 159 2.16 -11.24 -17.20
CA SER A 159 0.79 -10.81 -16.90
C SER A 159 0.62 -9.29 -16.99
N MET A 160 1.61 -8.51 -16.55
CA MET A 160 1.57 -7.05 -16.70
C MET A 160 1.68 -6.62 -18.17
N ILE A 161 2.57 -7.27 -18.92
CA ILE A 161 2.74 -6.99 -20.35
C ILE A 161 1.47 -7.31 -21.14
N ASP A 162 0.85 -8.43 -20.86
CA ASP A 162 -0.41 -8.84 -21.51
C ASP A 162 -1.55 -7.85 -21.22
N LYS A 163 -1.61 -7.35 -19.99
CA LYS A 163 -2.70 -6.47 -19.57
C LYS A 163 -2.50 -5.01 -19.98
N TYR A 164 -1.27 -4.51 -19.94
CA TYR A 164 -0.97 -3.07 -20.11
C TYR A 164 -0.14 -2.77 -21.36
N GLY A 165 0.46 -3.78 -21.98
CA GLY A 165 1.40 -3.65 -23.09
C GLY A 165 2.83 -3.38 -22.63
N LEU A 166 3.79 -3.96 -23.37
CA LEU A 166 5.22 -3.88 -23.06
C LEU A 166 5.72 -2.43 -22.93
N GLN A 167 5.31 -1.55 -23.84
CA GLN A 167 5.81 -0.17 -23.86
C GLN A 167 5.41 0.58 -22.57
N GLN A 168 4.18 0.41 -22.12
CA GLN A 168 3.68 1.07 -20.91
C GLN A 168 4.39 0.57 -19.64
N VAL A 169 4.71 -0.72 -19.59
CA VAL A 169 5.50 -1.30 -18.49
C VAL A 169 6.92 -0.73 -18.49
N LEU A 170 7.59 -0.70 -19.65
CA LEU A 170 8.94 -0.16 -19.79
C LEU A 170 9.02 1.33 -19.44
N ASP A 171 8.06 2.14 -19.90
CA ASP A 171 8.02 3.57 -19.60
C ASP A 171 7.83 3.84 -18.10
N THR A 172 7.08 2.98 -17.42
CA THR A 172 6.87 3.09 -15.98
C THR A 172 8.13 2.73 -15.20
N VAL A 173 8.78 1.63 -15.54
CA VAL A 173 10.06 1.24 -14.93
C VAL A 173 11.12 2.32 -15.16
N ALA A 174 11.22 2.86 -16.39
CA ALA A 174 12.16 3.92 -16.71
C ALA A 174 11.91 5.23 -15.92
N ARG A 175 10.66 5.52 -15.55
CA ARG A 175 10.33 6.67 -14.68
C ARG A 175 10.70 6.39 -13.22
N MET A 176 10.44 5.18 -12.73
CA MET A 176 10.76 4.79 -11.35
C MET A 176 12.27 4.73 -11.10
N THR A 177 13.07 4.41 -12.11
CA THR A 177 14.55 4.38 -12.00
C THR A 177 15.23 5.73 -12.15
N LYS A 178 14.50 6.78 -12.59
CA LYS A 178 15.03 8.14 -12.74
C LYS A 178 14.73 9.05 -11.53
N SER A 179 13.98 8.56 -10.57
CA SER A 179 13.70 9.26 -9.32
C SER A 179 14.68 8.83 -8.23
#